data_1754a2866157dca4412e5d0394aede6b
#
_entry.id   1754a2866157dca4412e5d0394aede6b
#
_cell.length_a   1.000
_cell.length_b   1.000
_cell.length_c   1.000
_cell.angle_alpha   90.00
_cell.angle_beta   90.00
_cell.angle_gamma   90.00
#
_symmetry.space_group_name_H-M   'P 1'
#
loop_
_entity.id
_entity.type
_entity.pdbx_description
1 polymer ?
#
loop_
_entity_poly.entity_id
_entity_poly.type
_entity_poly.pdbx_seq_one_letter_code
_entity_poly.pdbx_strand_id
1 'polypeptide(L)'
;MCRTDKDIDCNAFVLIESRIINMLIAIIGENCTGKSTLANQINEKLNAKIYSGKDYLRLEKNPDSAVEKFKSILNDALNNHHVIYLITEKEHLSLLPEGTYKIVLTAELDTIKERFKKRMRGNLPAAVEKMLEAKHGLYDVLKCDLRLHSEYDINTVLSALNLND
;
A
#
# COMPACT_ATOMS: atom_id res chain seq x y z
N MET A 1 0.35 11.60 67.29
CA MET A 1 -0.39 10.40 66.97
C MET A 1 -0.99 10.55 65.60
N CYS A 2 -0.61 9.66 64.73
CA CYS A 2 -1.22 9.23 63.51
C CYS A 2 -1.17 10.18 62.33
N ARG A 3 -0.36 9.74 61.42
CA ARG A 3 -0.63 8.85 60.23
C ARG A 3 -1.27 9.64 59.13
N THR A 4 -0.87 9.53 58.06
CA THR A 4 -0.29 8.60 57.10
C THR A 4 -0.49 9.24 55.75
N ASP A 5 0.57 9.27 55.04
CA ASP A 5 0.73 8.40 53.88
C ASP A 5 -0.44 8.41 52.94
N LYS A 6 -0.18 8.99 51.89
CA LYS A 6 -0.32 8.21 50.68
C LYS A 6 0.53 8.83 49.60
N ASP A 7 1.66 8.22 49.46
CA ASP A 7 2.39 8.15 48.23
C ASP A 7 1.40 7.77 47.13
N ILE A 8 0.91 8.78 46.45
CA ILE A 8 0.30 8.53 45.16
C ILE A 8 1.47 8.45 44.23
N ASP A 9 1.86 7.21 43.93
CA ASP A 9 2.71 6.87 42.82
C ASP A 9 2.19 7.54 41.56
N CYS A 10 2.65 8.74 41.31
CA CYS A 10 2.52 9.42 40.04
C CYS A 10 3.54 8.87 39.05
N ASN A 11 3.73 7.56 39.05
CA ASN A 11 4.59 6.88 38.10
C ASN A 11 3.81 6.00 37.13
N ALA A 12 2.61 6.42 36.81
CA ALA A 12 1.99 6.01 35.57
C ALA A 12 2.29 7.07 34.49
N PHE A 13 3.57 7.35 34.29
CA PHE A 13 4.00 7.74 32.96
C PHE A 13 3.71 6.53 32.09
N VAL A 14 2.48 6.45 31.61
CA VAL A 14 2.14 5.67 30.46
C VAL A 14 3.04 6.23 29.35
N LEU A 15 4.17 5.57 29.16
CA LEU A 15 4.88 5.58 27.91
C LEU A 15 3.82 5.15 26.90
N ILE A 16 3.15 6.12 26.31
CA ILE A 16 2.54 5.96 25.01
C ILE A 16 3.75 5.83 24.08
N GLU A 17 4.39 4.65 24.16
CA GLU A 17 5.13 4.17 23.01
C GLU A 17 4.12 4.31 21.89
N SER A 18 4.41 5.19 20.96
CA SER A 18 3.77 5.22 19.66
C SER A 18 4.02 3.82 19.08
N ARG A 19 3.13 2.88 19.41
CA ARG A 19 3.12 1.58 18.78
C ARG A 19 2.92 1.89 17.32
N ILE A 20 4.00 1.80 16.57
CA ILE A 20 3.92 1.72 15.12
C ILE A 20 3.06 0.47 14.90
N ILE A 21 1.77 0.70 14.70
CA ILE A 21 0.83 -0.38 14.42
C ILE A 21 1.32 -1.02 13.14
N ASN A 22 1.69 -2.29 13.21
CA ASN A 22 2.08 -3.04 12.01
C ASN A 22 0.99 -2.86 10.96
N MET A 23 1.40 -2.68 9.71
CA MET A 23 0.49 -2.19 8.69
C MET A 23 0.69 -2.96 7.39
N LEU A 24 -0.42 -3.51 6.90
CA LEU A 24 -0.50 -3.99 5.52
C LEU A 24 -1.18 -2.93 4.67
N ILE A 25 -0.43 -2.36 3.74
CA ILE A 25 -0.92 -1.35 2.79
C ILE A 25 -1.01 -1.98 1.40
N ALA A 26 -2.17 -1.91 0.78
CA ALA A 26 -2.34 -2.22 -0.63
C ALA A 26 -2.47 -0.91 -1.43
N ILE A 27 -1.56 -0.69 -2.38
CA ILE A 27 -1.62 0.44 -3.31
C ILE A 27 -2.14 -0.10 -4.64
N ILE A 28 -3.35 0.31 -4.99
CA ILE A 28 -4.13 -0.22 -6.10
C ILE A 28 -4.27 0.88 -7.16
N GLY A 29 -4.05 0.52 -8.40
CA GLY A 29 -4.20 1.47 -9.52
C GLY A 29 -3.77 0.87 -10.84
N GLU A 30 -4.14 1.56 -11.90
CA GLU A 30 -3.76 1.19 -13.27
C GLU A 30 -2.24 1.29 -13.51
N ASN A 31 -1.81 0.82 -14.66
CA ASN A 31 -0.41 0.98 -15.07
C ASN A 31 -0.02 2.46 -15.11
N CYS A 32 1.19 2.77 -14.74
CA CYS A 32 1.77 4.12 -14.81
C CYS A 32 1.07 5.21 -13.98
N THR A 33 0.25 4.86 -12.99
CA THR A 33 -0.35 5.84 -12.06
C THR A 33 0.62 6.39 -11.03
N GLY A 34 1.77 5.73 -10.81
CA GLY A 34 2.77 6.16 -9.84
C GLY A 34 2.83 5.32 -8.56
N LYS A 35 2.23 4.12 -8.54
CA LYS A 35 2.21 3.24 -7.36
C LYS A 35 3.57 2.98 -6.74
N SER A 36 4.58 2.69 -7.55
CA SER A 36 5.94 2.40 -7.06
C SER A 36 6.58 3.63 -6.42
N THR A 37 6.33 4.80 -6.97
CA THR A 37 6.81 6.08 -6.40
C THR A 37 6.18 6.32 -5.04
N LEU A 38 4.86 6.18 -4.94
CA LEU A 38 4.13 6.32 -3.68
C LEU A 38 4.60 5.29 -2.64
N ALA A 39 4.77 4.03 -3.05
CA ALA A 39 5.26 2.98 -2.16
C ALA A 39 6.65 3.31 -1.58
N ASN A 40 7.57 3.79 -2.40
CA ASN A 40 8.90 4.17 -1.95
C ASN A 40 8.86 5.35 -0.98
N GLN A 41 8.04 6.37 -1.26
CA GLN A 41 7.88 7.53 -0.37
C GLN A 41 7.30 7.12 1.00
N ILE A 42 6.29 6.24 1.03
CA ILE A 42 5.77 5.69 2.28
C ILE A 42 6.84 4.85 2.99
N ASN A 43 7.61 4.08 2.21
CA ASN A 43 8.60 3.16 2.75
C ASN A 43 9.81 3.85 3.38
N GLU A 44 10.08 5.10 3.06
CA GLU A 44 11.09 5.91 3.77
C GLU A 44 10.77 6.04 5.28
N LYS A 45 9.49 5.92 5.65
CA LYS A 45 9.03 5.98 7.05
C LYS A 45 8.76 4.61 7.67
N LEU A 46 8.39 3.60 6.88
CA LEU A 46 7.90 2.30 7.39
C LEU A 46 8.94 1.20 7.44
N ASN A 47 9.94 1.23 6.57
CA ASN A 47 10.84 0.10 6.35
C ASN A 47 10.08 -1.22 6.06
N ALA A 48 9.06 -1.14 5.22
CA ALA A 48 8.21 -2.25 4.83
C ALA A 48 8.83 -3.10 3.72
N LYS A 49 8.41 -4.35 3.62
CA LYS A 49 8.69 -5.17 2.44
C LYS A 49 7.67 -4.86 1.35
N ILE A 50 8.17 -4.54 0.16
CA ILE A 50 7.32 -4.20 -1.00
C ILE A 50 7.20 -5.42 -1.90
N TYR A 51 5.97 -5.80 -2.23
CA TYR A 51 5.63 -6.78 -3.26
C TYR A 51 4.88 -6.10 -4.40
N SER A 52 5.09 -6.54 -5.62
CA SER A 52 4.41 -6.00 -6.80
C SER A 52 3.82 -7.12 -7.66
N GLY A 53 2.55 -7.01 -7.99
CA GLY A 53 1.88 -7.94 -8.89
C GLY A 53 2.07 -9.40 -8.51
N LYS A 54 2.75 -10.15 -9.37
CA LYS A 54 2.99 -11.60 -9.22
C LYS A 54 4.33 -11.96 -8.57
N ASP A 55 4.99 -11.03 -7.89
CA ASP A 55 6.28 -11.30 -7.23
C ASP A 55 6.20 -12.46 -6.24
N TYR A 56 5.04 -12.70 -5.67
CA TYR A 56 4.80 -13.81 -4.74
C TYR A 56 5.04 -15.20 -5.38
N LEU A 57 4.96 -15.33 -6.70
CA LEU A 57 5.26 -16.59 -7.39
C LEU A 57 6.72 -17.04 -7.24
N ARG A 58 7.59 -16.15 -6.79
CA ARG A 58 9.00 -16.47 -6.48
C ARG A 58 9.19 -17.09 -5.09
N LEU A 59 8.15 -17.11 -4.26
CA LEU A 59 8.23 -17.62 -2.89
C LEU A 59 8.32 -19.14 -2.82
N GLU A 60 7.71 -19.82 -3.80
CA GLU A 60 7.68 -21.28 -3.89
C GLU A 60 7.71 -21.73 -5.36
N LYS A 61 8.17 -22.98 -5.58
CA LYS A 61 8.22 -23.56 -6.93
C LYS A 61 6.82 -23.88 -7.49
N ASN A 62 5.91 -24.29 -6.61
CA ASN A 62 4.53 -24.56 -6.96
C ASN A 62 3.71 -23.27 -6.85
N PRO A 63 2.97 -22.86 -7.91
CA PRO A 63 2.18 -21.62 -7.88
C PRO A 63 1.11 -21.59 -6.79
N ASP A 64 0.43 -22.68 -6.53
CA ASP A 64 -0.62 -22.74 -5.50
C ASP A 64 -0.02 -22.61 -4.11
N SER A 65 1.12 -23.27 -3.87
CA SER A 65 1.88 -23.11 -2.61
C SER A 65 2.41 -21.68 -2.44
N ALA A 66 2.82 -21.03 -3.52
CA ALA A 66 3.27 -19.64 -3.50
C ALA A 66 2.12 -18.68 -3.11
N VAL A 67 0.91 -18.91 -3.63
CA VAL A 67 -0.28 -18.14 -3.26
C VAL A 67 -0.60 -18.29 -1.77
N GLU A 68 -0.64 -19.52 -1.27
CA GLU A 68 -0.93 -19.77 0.15
C GLU A 68 0.13 -19.18 1.09
N LYS A 69 1.40 -19.31 0.73
CA LYS A 69 2.49 -18.67 1.47
C LYS A 69 2.38 -17.15 1.47
N PHE A 70 2.02 -16.56 0.34
CA PHE A 70 1.85 -15.12 0.23
C PHE A 70 0.67 -14.62 1.08
N LYS A 71 -0.46 -15.31 1.04
CA LYS A 71 -1.60 -15.01 1.93
C LYS A 71 -1.20 -15.06 3.40
N SER A 72 -0.39 -16.05 3.79
CA SER A 72 0.14 -16.15 5.15
C SER A 72 1.01 -14.94 5.51
N ILE A 73 1.89 -14.49 4.60
CA ILE A 73 2.71 -13.29 4.78
C ILE A 73 1.84 -12.04 4.94
N LEU A 74 0.80 -11.89 4.12
CA LEU A 74 -0.11 -10.74 4.20
C LEU A 74 -0.91 -10.73 5.51
N ASN A 75 -1.39 -11.89 5.97
CA ASN A 75 -2.07 -12.00 7.27
C ASN A 75 -1.13 -11.70 8.44
N ASP A 76 0.10 -12.19 8.39
CA ASP A 76 1.10 -11.92 9.41
C ASP A 76 1.49 -10.44 9.48
N ALA A 77 1.51 -9.76 8.35
CA ALA A 77 1.79 -8.33 8.26
C ALA A 77 0.78 -7.45 9.03
N LEU A 78 -0.42 -7.92 9.26
CA LEU A 78 -1.41 -7.19 10.07
C LEU A 78 -0.99 -7.01 11.53
N ASN A 79 -0.07 -7.87 12.04
CA ASN A 79 0.28 -7.90 13.44
C ASN A 79 1.79 -7.81 13.73
N ASN A 80 2.66 -8.25 12.81
CA ASN A 80 4.06 -8.52 13.13
C ASN A 80 5.07 -7.71 12.33
N HIS A 81 4.72 -7.20 11.16
CA HIS A 81 5.65 -6.43 10.31
C HIS A 81 4.90 -5.58 9.28
N HIS A 82 5.63 -4.70 8.59
CA HIS A 82 5.06 -3.86 7.56
C HIS A 82 5.21 -4.47 6.17
N VAL A 83 4.13 -4.47 5.40
CA VAL A 83 4.13 -4.87 3.98
C VAL A 83 3.37 -3.83 3.16
N ILE A 84 3.92 -3.51 1.99
CA ILE A 84 3.26 -2.73 0.94
C ILE A 84 3.08 -3.65 -0.27
N TYR A 85 1.85 -3.80 -0.73
CA TYR A 85 1.54 -4.61 -1.90
C TYR A 85 0.97 -3.74 -3.02
N LEU A 86 1.65 -3.74 -4.18
CA LEU A 86 1.26 -2.98 -5.37
C LEU A 86 0.38 -3.84 -6.27
N ILE A 87 -0.84 -3.40 -6.51
CA ILE A 87 -1.85 -4.13 -7.28
C ILE A 87 -2.21 -3.34 -8.53
N THR A 88 -2.04 -3.98 -9.68
CA THR A 88 -2.47 -3.46 -10.98
C THR A 88 -3.60 -4.31 -11.57
N GLU A 89 -3.61 -5.61 -11.32
CA GLU A 89 -4.62 -6.54 -11.83
C GLU A 89 -5.67 -6.83 -10.76
N LYS A 90 -6.94 -6.77 -11.16
CA LYS A 90 -8.10 -6.88 -10.25
C LYS A 90 -8.15 -8.21 -9.49
N GLU A 91 -7.64 -9.27 -10.10
CA GLU A 91 -7.59 -10.62 -9.52
C GLU A 91 -6.81 -10.67 -8.21
N HIS A 92 -5.78 -9.83 -8.07
CA HIS A 92 -4.95 -9.78 -6.87
C HIS A 92 -5.66 -9.19 -5.65
N LEU A 93 -6.79 -8.50 -5.84
CA LEU A 93 -7.58 -7.99 -4.71
C LEU A 93 -8.10 -9.10 -3.81
N SER A 94 -8.35 -10.29 -4.38
CA SER A 94 -8.80 -11.47 -3.63
C SER A 94 -7.77 -12.05 -2.67
N LEU A 95 -6.50 -11.65 -2.82
CA LEU A 95 -5.42 -12.08 -1.92
C LEU A 95 -5.35 -11.27 -0.63
N LEU A 96 -6.00 -10.11 -0.60
CA LEU A 96 -5.94 -9.19 0.54
C LEU A 96 -6.80 -9.69 1.69
N PRO A 97 -6.22 -9.82 2.90
CA PRO A 97 -7.01 -10.11 4.10
C PRO A 97 -7.85 -8.90 4.53
N GLU A 98 -8.85 -9.17 5.33
CA GLU A 98 -9.59 -8.12 6.04
C GLU A 98 -8.63 -7.34 6.94
N GLY A 99 -8.82 -6.02 7.06
CA GLY A 99 -7.91 -5.15 7.81
C GLY A 99 -6.78 -4.54 6.98
N THR A 100 -6.66 -4.88 5.70
CA THR A 100 -5.72 -4.23 4.78
C THR A 100 -6.10 -2.76 4.59
N TYR A 101 -5.15 -1.85 4.77
CA TYR A 101 -5.34 -0.45 4.40
C TYR A 101 -5.20 -0.27 2.88
N LYS A 102 -6.27 0.14 2.23
CA LYS A 102 -6.36 0.22 0.77
C LYS A 102 -6.22 1.66 0.29
N ILE A 103 -5.20 1.92 -0.50
CA ILE A 103 -4.99 3.19 -1.20
C ILE A 103 -5.26 2.96 -2.69
N VAL A 104 -6.22 3.70 -3.25
CA VAL A 104 -6.43 3.73 -4.71
C VAL A 104 -5.75 4.96 -5.28
N LEU A 105 -4.85 4.74 -6.22
CA LEU A 105 -4.12 5.78 -6.93
C LEU A 105 -4.57 5.83 -8.39
N THR A 106 -5.14 6.96 -8.78
CA THR A 106 -5.63 7.22 -10.14
C THR A 106 -4.80 8.28 -10.85
N ALA A 107 -4.92 8.33 -12.16
CA ALA A 107 -4.33 9.37 -13.01
C ALA A 107 -5.19 9.56 -14.25
N GLU A 108 -5.08 10.72 -14.88
CA GLU A 108 -5.71 10.97 -16.17
C GLU A 108 -5.17 10.02 -17.25
N LEU A 109 -6.04 9.61 -18.18
CA LEU A 109 -5.66 8.66 -19.24
C LEU A 109 -4.48 9.17 -20.08
N ASP A 110 -4.47 10.44 -20.43
CA ASP A 110 -3.38 11.04 -21.20
C ASP A 110 -2.06 10.99 -20.43
N THR A 111 -2.09 11.26 -19.13
CA THR A 111 -0.92 11.13 -18.26
C THR A 111 -0.40 9.69 -18.22
N ILE A 112 -1.30 8.70 -18.14
CA ILE A 112 -0.94 7.28 -18.17
C ILE A 112 -0.28 6.92 -19.50
N LYS A 113 -0.86 7.36 -20.64
CA LYS A 113 -0.33 7.12 -21.97
C LYS A 113 1.06 7.74 -22.16
N GLU A 114 1.24 8.99 -21.74
CA GLU A 114 2.53 9.68 -21.81
C GLU A 114 3.61 8.98 -20.98
N ARG A 115 3.29 8.60 -19.75
CA ARG A 115 4.22 7.88 -18.86
C ARG A 115 4.57 6.51 -19.42
N PHE A 116 3.59 5.81 -20.00
CA PHE A 116 3.81 4.51 -20.64
C PHE A 116 4.70 4.65 -21.87
N LYS A 117 4.41 5.63 -22.74
CA LYS A 117 5.20 5.96 -23.91
C LYS A 117 6.66 6.27 -23.54
N LYS A 118 6.86 7.08 -22.50
CA LYS A 118 8.19 7.42 -21.99
C LYS A 118 8.95 6.17 -21.52
N ARG A 119 8.28 5.26 -20.80
CA ARG A 119 8.84 3.98 -20.34
C ARG A 119 9.23 3.08 -21.51
N MET A 120 8.47 3.11 -22.60
CA MET A 120 8.70 2.34 -23.83
C MET A 120 9.58 3.07 -24.85
N ARG A 121 10.45 3.97 -24.37
CA ARG A 121 11.42 4.74 -25.19
C ARG A 121 10.77 5.56 -26.32
N GLY A 122 9.62 6.15 -26.06
CA GLY A 122 8.89 7.00 -26.99
C GLY A 122 7.92 6.28 -27.90
N ASN A 123 7.73 4.96 -27.77
CA ASN A 123 6.78 4.18 -28.54
C ASN A 123 5.57 3.78 -27.70
N LEU A 124 4.38 3.96 -28.30
CA LEU A 124 3.12 3.47 -27.73
C LEU A 124 2.40 2.67 -28.80
N PRO A 125 2.56 1.33 -28.85
CA PRO A 125 1.87 0.51 -29.84
C PRO A 125 0.35 0.65 -29.70
N ALA A 126 -0.38 0.68 -30.83
CA ALA A 126 -1.83 0.87 -30.85
C ALA A 126 -2.60 -0.17 -30.02
N ALA A 127 -2.11 -1.42 -29.98
CA ALA A 127 -2.70 -2.47 -29.14
C ALA A 127 -2.58 -2.15 -27.63
N VAL A 128 -1.44 -1.59 -27.22
CA VAL A 128 -1.22 -1.17 -25.83
C VAL A 128 -2.06 0.04 -25.48
N GLU A 129 -2.15 1.01 -26.39
CA GLU A 129 -3.01 2.19 -26.22
C GLU A 129 -4.47 1.80 -25.97
N LYS A 130 -5.01 0.92 -26.81
CA LYS A 130 -6.38 0.38 -26.64
C LYS A 130 -6.55 -0.38 -25.32
N MET A 131 -5.53 -1.11 -24.88
CA MET A 131 -5.56 -1.80 -23.59
C MET A 131 -5.64 -0.79 -22.44
N LEU A 132 -4.86 0.30 -22.48
CA LEU A 132 -4.89 1.34 -21.46
C LEU A 132 -6.25 2.05 -21.41
N GLU A 133 -6.82 2.34 -22.59
CA GLU A 133 -8.17 2.92 -22.70
C GLU A 133 -9.25 2.00 -22.12
N ALA A 134 -9.19 0.72 -22.43
CA ALA A 134 -10.15 -0.27 -21.97
C ALA A 134 -10.09 -0.50 -20.44
N LYS A 135 -8.91 -0.34 -19.83
CA LYS A 135 -8.71 -0.51 -18.39
C LYS A 135 -8.89 0.79 -17.60
N HIS A 136 -8.98 1.93 -18.27
CA HIS A 136 -9.09 3.22 -17.60
C HIS A 136 -10.38 3.32 -16.78
N GLY A 137 -10.27 3.79 -15.55
CA GLY A 137 -11.39 3.88 -14.60
C GLY A 137 -11.75 2.57 -13.89
N LEU A 138 -10.98 1.50 -14.09
CA LEU A 138 -11.25 0.18 -13.49
C LEU A 138 -11.43 0.22 -11.97
N TYR A 139 -10.77 1.13 -11.29
CA TYR A 139 -10.77 1.26 -9.84
C TYR A 139 -11.54 2.47 -9.31
N ASP A 140 -12.25 3.20 -10.16
CA ASP A 140 -12.96 4.43 -9.76
C ASP A 140 -14.04 4.19 -8.71
N VAL A 141 -14.68 3.03 -8.76
CA VAL A 141 -15.75 2.63 -7.82
C VAL A 141 -15.28 1.68 -6.72
N LEU A 142 -13.99 1.35 -6.67
CA LEU A 142 -13.46 0.44 -5.66
C LEU A 142 -13.52 1.10 -4.28
N LYS A 143 -14.09 0.41 -3.29
CA LYS A 143 -14.06 0.85 -1.89
C LYS A 143 -12.63 0.81 -1.35
N CYS A 144 -12.18 1.93 -0.80
CA CYS A 144 -10.83 2.10 -0.28
C CYS A 144 -10.83 3.03 0.94
N ASP A 145 -9.73 3.01 1.69
CA ASP A 145 -9.53 3.87 2.86
C ASP A 145 -9.02 5.25 2.44
N LEU A 146 -8.22 5.31 1.38
CA LEU A 146 -7.69 6.55 0.84
C LEU A 146 -7.71 6.51 -0.69
N ARG A 147 -8.24 7.57 -1.30
CA ARG A 147 -8.21 7.77 -2.74
C ARG A 147 -7.34 8.96 -3.10
N LEU A 148 -6.39 8.72 -3.99
CA LEU A 148 -5.42 9.72 -4.43
C LEU A 148 -5.45 9.87 -5.94
N HIS A 149 -5.19 11.07 -6.40
CA HIS A 149 -4.81 11.36 -7.77
C HIS A 149 -3.28 11.41 -7.90
N SER A 150 -2.74 11.24 -9.10
CA SER A 150 -1.29 11.19 -9.34
C SER A 150 -0.50 12.43 -8.91
N GLU A 151 -1.18 13.54 -8.64
CA GLU A 151 -0.63 14.80 -8.13
C GLU A 151 -0.90 14.98 -6.62
N TYR A 152 -0.83 13.89 -5.86
CA TYR A 152 -1.04 13.91 -4.41
C TYR A 152 0.09 14.62 -3.65
N ASP A 153 -0.24 15.17 -2.49
CA ASP A 153 0.76 15.60 -1.51
C ASP A 153 1.11 14.44 -0.56
N ILE A 154 2.40 14.09 -0.51
CA ILE A 154 2.89 12.98 0.32
C ILE A 154 2.64 13.22 1.81
N ASN A 155 2.70 14.45 2.30
CA ASN A 155 2.44 14.75 3.71
C ASN A 155 1.01 14.43 4.11
N THR A 156 0.06 14.67 3.21
CA THR A 156 -1.35 14.27 3.39
C THR A 156 -1.47 12.75 3.52
N VAL A 157 -0.74 11.99 2.71
CA VAL A 157 -0.73 10.52 2.77
C VAL A 157 -0.12 10.03 4.07
N LEU A 158 1.04 10.57 4.46
CA LEU A 158 1.71 10.20 5.71
C LEU A 158 0.85 10.52 6.93
N SER A 159 0.14 11.66 6.92
CA SER A 159 -0.83 12.01 7.96
C SER A 159 -1.98 11.03 8.05
N ALA A 160 -2.55 10.63 6.90
CA ALA A 160 -3.63 9.64 6.86
C ALA A 160 -3.20 8.25 7.37
N LEU A 161 -1.92 7.93 7.24
CA LEU A 161 -1.32 6.68 7.73
C LEU A 161 -0.78 6.80 9.17
N ASN A 162 -0.88 7.96 9.82
CA ASN A 162 -0.27 8.27 11.12
C ASN A 162 1.25 8.06 11.15
N LEU A 163 1.92 8.43 10.06
CA LEU A 163 3.37 8.29 9.87
C LEU A 163 4.11 9.64 9.93
N ASN A 164 3.47 10.69 10.41
CA ASN A 164 4.12 11.97 10.68
C ASN A 164 5.01 11.85 11.91
N ASP A 165 6.18 12.51 11.84
CA ASP A 165 7.09 12.66 12.98
C ASP A 165 6.49 13.55 14.05
#